data_4a88cd9339896b46952b7ee52eaf21ce
#
_entry.id   4a88cd9339896b46952b7ee52eaf21ce
#
_cell.length_a   1.000
_cell.length_b   1.000
_cell.length_c   1.000
_cell.angle_alpha   90.00
_cell.angle_beta   90.00
_cell.angle_gamma   90.00
#
_symmetry.space_group_name_H-M   'P 1'
#
loop_
_entity.id
_entity.type
_entity.pdbx_description
1 polymer ?
#
loop_
_entity_poly.entity_id
_entity_poly.type
_entity_poly.pdbx_seq_one_letter_code
_entity_poly.pdbx_strand_id
1 'polypeptide(L)'
;MDVMSDQIQDDVRSALADDPRIPYAKEIAVEADGDTVVLRGTVGNFGERHAAVADARRTPGVLDVYDELQVRPLDRDTREDAEIRGAALQRLMWDPELRPDFLDVHVKNGWATLTGDVDYQFQSDKVFDHVATLAGVSGITNHLKVVQAF
;
A
#
# COMPACT_ATOMS: atom_id res chain seq x y z
N MET A 1 -15.54 8.21 -28.66
CA MET A 1 -14.83 7.33 -27.69
C MET A 1 -13.35 7.31 -28.02
N ASP A 2 -12.57 7.49 -27.03
CA ASP A 2 -11.12 7.54 -27.18
C ASP A 2 -10.57 6.11 -27.08
N VAL A 3 -10.04 5.59 -28.20
CA VAL A 3 -9.48 4.22 -28.25
C VAL A 3 -8.31 4.09 -27.26
N MET A 4 -7.56 5.17 -27.08
CA MET A 4 -6.42 5.18 -26.17
C MET A 4 -6.88 5.04 -24.70
N SER A 5 -7.97 5.72 -24.34
CA SER A 5 -8.55 5.59 -23.01
C SER A 5 -9.06 4.19 -22.75
N ASP A 6 -9.72 3.58 -23.72
CA ASP A 6 -10.22 2.21 -23.61
C ASP A 6 -9.07 1.22 -23.43
N GLN A 7 -7.98 1.41 -24.15
CA GLN A 7 -6.79 0.55 -24.03
C GLN A 7 -6.14 0.69 -22.65
N ILE A 8 -5.96 1.92 -22.20
CA ILE A 8 -5.40 2.19 -20.86
C ILE A 8 -6.28 1.58 -19.78
N GLN A 9 -7.59 1.73 -19.88
CA GLN A 9 -8.54 1.17 -18.94
C GLN A 9 -8.41 -0.35 -18.85
N ASP A 10 -8.33 -1.01 -20.00
CA ASP A 10 -8.17 -2.46 -20.05
C ASP A 10 -6.83 -2.91 -19.51
N ASP A 11 -5.76 -2.18 -19.83
CA ASP A 11 -4.41 -2.50 -19.34
C ASP A 11 -4.32 -2.36 -17.82
N VAL A 12 -4.92 -1.32 -17.26
CA VAL A 12 -4.96 -1.14 -15.79
C VAL A 12 -5.76 -2.27 -15.14
N ARG A 13 -6.92 -2.61 -15.69
CA ARG A 13 -7.72 -3.72 -15.17
C ARG A 13 -6.94 -5.03 -15.16
N SER A 14 -6.22 -5.30 -16.23
CA SER A 14 -5.40 -6.50 -16.33
C SER A 14 -4.27 -6.51 -15.31
N ALA A 15 -3.62 -5.36 -15.11
CA ALA A 15 -2.56 -5.24 -14.13
C ALA A 15 -3.07 -5.51 -12.71
N LEU A 16 -4.25 -5.00 -12.38
CA LEU A 16 -4.85 -5.23 -11.07
C LEU A 16 -5.24 -6.71 -10.89
N ALA A 17 -5.83 -7.31 -11.93
CA ALA A 17 -6.26 -8.70 -11.87
C ALA A 17 -5.07 -9.66 -11.73
N ASP A 18 -3.93 -9.32 -12.29
CA ASP A 18 -2.73 -10.15 -12.25
C ASP A 18 -1.90 -9.94 -10.97
N ASP A 19 -2.22 -8.94 -10.16
CA ASP A 19 -1.46 -8.66 -8.94
C ASP A 19 -1.98 -9.51 -7.78
N PRO A 20 -1.14 -10.43 -7.25
CA PRO A 20 -1.58 -11.29 -6.14
C PRO A 20 -1.84 -10.54 -4.85
N ARG A 21 -1.37 -9.29 -4.74
CA ARG A 21 -1.63 -8.44 -3.58
C ARG A 21 -3.05 -7.89 -3.56
N ILE A 22 -3.78 -8.02 -4.69
CA ILE A 22 -5.13 -7.50 -4.86
C ILE A 22 -6.08 -8.68 -5.14
N PRO A 23 -6.57 -9.38 -4.08
CA PRO A 23 -7.37 -10.60 -4.27
C PRO A 23 -8.75 -10.34 -4.88
N TYR A 24 -9.29 -9.14 -4.71
CA TYR A 24 -10.63 -8.81 -5.19
C TYR A 24 -10.59 -7.64 -6.17
N ALA A 25 -9.77 -7.77 -7.21
CA ALA A 25 -9.59 -6.70 -8.21
C ALA A 25 -10.91 -6.30 -8.88
N LYS A 26 -11.90 -7.20 -8.93
CA LYS A 26 -13.22 -6.91 -9.50
C LYS A 26 -14.02 -5.87 -8.70
N GLU A 27 -13.66 -5.66 -7.45
CA GLU A 27 -14.30 -4.63 -6.61
C GLU A 27 -13.75 -3.24 -6.88
N ILE A 28 -12.74 -3.13 -7.75
CA ILE A 28 -12.14 -1.86 -8.14
C ILE A 28 -12.63 -1.47 -9.52
N ALA A 29 -13.30 -0.34 -9.60
CA ALA A 29 -13.70 0.25 -10.88
C ALA A 29 -12.55 1.09 -11.42
N VAL A 30 -12.23 0.91 -12.68
CA VAL A 30 -11.18 1.65 -13.37
C VAL A 30 -11.82 2.48 -14.47
N GLU A 31 -11.55 3.76 -14.47
CA GLU A 31 -12.05 4.69 -15.47
C GLU A 31 -10.87 5.47 -16.04
N ALA A 32 -10.72 5.49 -17.35
CA ALA A 32 -9.65 6.22 -18.00
C ALA A 32 -10.23 7.34 -18.87
N ASP A 33 -9.61 8.50 -18.79
CA ASP A 33 -9.91 9.65 -19.64
C ASP A 33 -8.59 10.22 -20.11
N GLY A 34 -8.23 9.94 -21.36
CA GLY A 34 -6.91 10.26 -21.88
C GLY A 34 -5.83 9.51 -21.12
N ASP A 35 -4.91 10.25 -20.51
CA ASP A 35 -3.81 9.70 -19.73
C ASP A 35 -4.09 9.69 -18.22
N THR A 36 -5.31 10.03 -17.82
CA THR A 36 -5.74 10.08 -16.42
C THR A 36 -6.60 8.88 -16.08
N VAL A 37 -6.30 8.22 -14.98
CA VAL A 37 -7.02 7.05 -14.49
C VAL A 37 -7.62 7.37 -13.13
N VAL A 38 -8.89 7.01 -12.96
CA VAL A 38 -9.58 7.10 -11.66
C VAL A 38 -9.84 5.69 -11.17
N LEU A 39 -9.46 5.41 -9.94
CA LEU A 39 -9.74 4.14 -9.27
C LEU A 39 -10.79 4.38 -8.19
N ARG A 40 -11.89 3.64 -8.24
CA ARG A 40 -12.98 3.71 -7.27
C ARG A 40 -13.31 2.33 -6.76
N GLY A 41 -13.83 2.26 -5.57
CA GLY A 41 -14.28 1.00 -4.98
C GLY A 41 -13.67 0.78 -3.62
N THR A 42 -13.69 -0.48 -3.19
CA THR A 42 -13.28 -0.85 -1.84
C THR A 42 -12.18 -1.91 -1.90
N VAL A 43 -11.19 -1.74 -1.05
CA VAL A 43 -10.09 -2.69 -0.86
C VAL A 43 -10.06 -3.15 0.59
N GLY A 44 -9.38 -4.27 0.85
CA GLY A 44 -9.38 -4.88 2.16
C GLY A 44 -8.46 -4.21 3.18
N ASN A 45 -7.38 -3.59 2.72
CA ASN A 45 -6.44 -2.91 3.61
C ASN A 45 -5.66 -1.84 2.86
N PHE A 46 -4.85 -1.08 3.59
CA PHE A 46 -4.06 0.00 2.99
C PHE A 46 -3.03 -0.52 1.98
N GLY A 47 -2.46 -1.70 2.23
CA GLY A 47 -1.50 -2.30 1.30
C GLY A 47 -2.10 -2.58 -0.07
N GLU A 48 -3.33 -3.08 -0.10
CA GLU A 48 -4.06 -3.30 -1.37
C GLU A 48 -4.31 -1.99 -2.10
N ARG A 49 -4.70 -0.94 -1.37
CA ARG A 49 -4.90 0.38 -1.95
C ARG A 49 -3.61 0.91 -2.58
N HIS A 50 -2.52 0.81 -1.85
CA HIS A 50 -1.20 1.23 -2.33
C HIS A 50 -0.79 0.46 -3.57
N ALA A 51 -0.98 -0.87 -3.55
CA ALA A 51 -0.66 -1.73 -4.69
C ALA A 51 -1.47 -1.35 -5.93
N ALA A 52 -2.77 -1.10 -5.77
CA ALA A 52 -3.64 -0.73 -6.88
C ALA A 52 -3.19 0.58 -7.54
N VAL A 53 -2.88 1.59 -6.74
CA VAL A 53 -2.40 2.88 -7.25
C VAL A 53 -1.05 2.70 -7.96
N ALA A 54 -0.15 1.92 -7.39
CA ALA A 54 1.16 1.65 -7.99
C ALA A 54 1.04 0.94 -9.32
N ASP A 55 0.15 -0.06 -9.41
CA ASP A 55 -0.09 -0.79 -10.66
C ASP A 55 -0.63 0.13 -11.74
N ALA A 56 -1.58 1.00 -11.39
CA ALA A 56 -2.13 1.97 -12.33
C ALA A 56 -1.05 2.93 -12.82
N ARG A 57 -0.20 3.44 -11.93
CA ARG A 57 0.87 4.37 -12.31
C ARG A 57 1.91 3.74 -13.21
N ARG A 58 2.16 2.45 -13.08
CA ARG A 58 3.15 1.72 -13.90
C ARG A 58 2.61 1.32 -15.26
N THR A 59 1.31 1.44 -15.48
CA THR A 59 0.71 1.09 -16.76
C THR A 59 1.14 2.10 -17.82
N PRO A 60 1.66 1.64 -18.97
CA PRO A 60 2.07 2.56 -20.05
C PRO A 60 0.94 3.47 -20.49
N GLY A 61 1.24 4.74 -20.66
CA GLY A 61 0.28 5.76 -21.09
C GLY A 61 -0.42 6.49 -19.95
N VAL A 62 -0.26 6.03 -18.71
CA VAL A 62 -0.86 6.68 -17.54
C VAL A 62 0.07 7.75 -17.01
N LEU A 63 -0.41 9.00 -16.94
CA LEU A 63 0.33 10.11 -16.34
C LEU A 63 -0.18 10.45 -14.95
N ASP A 64 -1.50 10.43 -14.74
CA ASP A 64 -2.11 10.75 -13.44
C ASP A 64 -3.05 9.65 -12.99
N VAL A 65 -3.04 9.39 -11.70
CA VAL A 65 -3.98 8.47 -11.06
C VAL A 65 -4.68 9.19 -9.92
N TYR A 66 -6.01 9.21 -9.98
CA TYR A 66 -6.84 9.70 -8.89
C TYR A 66 -7.32 8.51 -8.08
N ASP A 67 -6.88 8.47 -6.85
CA ASP A 67 -7.20 7.40 -5.91
C ASP A 67 -8.46 7.76 -5.11
N GLU A 68 -9.57 7.19 -5.52
CA GLU A 68 -10.85 7.29 -4.80
C GLU A 68 -11.22 5.97 -4.14
N LEU A 69 -10.23 5.12 -3.89
CA LEU A 69 -10.44 3.85 -3.21
C LEU A 69 -10.67 4.07 -1.71
N GLN A 70 -11.50 3.23 -1.15
CA GLN A 70 -11.76 3.20 0.28
C GLN A 70 -11.29 1.88 0.86
N VAL A 71 -10.68 1.95 2.03
CA VAL A 71 -10.31 0.74 2.77
C VAL A 71 -11.54 0.27 3.54
N ARG A 72 -11.87 -1.02 3.41
CA ARG A 72 -13.03 -1.61 4.08
C ARG A 72 -12.88 -1.44 5.59
N PRO A 73 -13.87 -0.83 6.26
CA PRO A 73 -13.80 -0.69 7.70
C PRO A 73 -13.86 -2.07 8.37
N LEU A 74 -13.16 -2.19 9.49
CA LEU A 74 -13.25 -3.39 10.30
C LEU A 74 -14.67 -3.47 10.87
N ASP A 75 -15.28 -4.66 10.79
CA ASP A 75 -16.66 -4.88 11.21
C ASP A 75 -16.90 -4.67 12.69
N ARG A 76 -15.84 -4.66 13.47
CA ARG A 76 -15.95 -4.48 14.90
C ARG A 76 -14.85 -3.60 15.37
N ASP A 77 -14.74 -2.97 16.27
CA ASP A 77 -13.67 -2.30 16.99
C ASP A 77 -12.55 -1.78 16.12
N THR A 78 -12.47 -0.49 16.03
CA THR A 78 -11.24 0.14 15.65
C THR A 78 -10.15 -0.40 16.57
N ARG A 79 -9.14 -1.05 16.01
CA ARG A 79 -7.97 -1.43 16.76
C ARG A 79 -7.36 -0.19 17.38
N GLU A 80 -7.08 -0.27 18.67
CA GLU A 80 -6.40 0.82 19.32
C GLU A 80 -4.97 0.97 18.76
N ASP A 81 -4.47 2.19 18.74
CA ASP A 81 -3.16 2.48 18.20
C ASP A 81 -2.05 1.63 18.84
N ALA A 82 -2.17 1.38 20.13
CA ALA A 82 -1.20 0.54 20.85
C ALA A 82 -1.20 -0.91 20.37
N GLU A 83 -2.37 -1.44 20.02
CA GLU A 83 -2.48 -2.81 19.49
C GLU A 83 -1.87 -2.89 18.08
N ILE A 84 -2.12 -1.90 17.26
CA ILE A 84 -1.55 -1.84 15.91
C ILE A 84 -0.02 -1.77 16.01
N ARG A 85 0.48 -0.91 16.88
CA ARG A 85 1.92 -0.77 17.10
C ARG A 85 2.55 -2.07 17.54
N GLY A 86 1.93 -2.74 18.52
CA GLY A 86 2.41 -4.02 19.01
C GLY A 86 2.45 -5.09 17.93
N ALA A 87 1.39 -5.19 17.14
CA ALA A 87 1.33 -6.14 16.03
C ALA A 87 2.39 -5.83 14.96
N ALA A 88 2.61 -4.55 14.67
CA ALA A 88 3.65 -4.14 13.73
C ALA A 88 5.04 -4.55 14.21
N LEU A 89 5.37 -4.19 15.44
CA LEU A 89 6.68 -4.51 16.02
C LEU A 89 6.91 -6.02 16.05
N GLN A 90 5.89 -6.81 16.35
CA GLN A 90 6.01 -8.26 16.36
C GLN A 90 6.32 -8.83 14.97
N ARG A 91 5.68 -8.32 13.95
CA ARG A 91 5.99 -8.74 12.56
C ARG A 91 7.43 -8.41 12.18
N LEU A 92 7.91 -7.23 12.57
CA LEU A 92 9.29 -6.83 12.28
C LEU A 92 10.29 -7.70 13.03
N MET A 93 9.99 -8.05 14.28
CA MET A 93 10.86 -8.94 15.10
C MET A 93 10.97 -10.34 14.51
N TRP A 94 9.93 -10.82 13.86
CA TRP A 94 9.92 -12.17 13.30
C TRP A 94 10.53 -12.25 11.89
N ASP A 95 10.82 -11.13 11.28
CA ASP A 95 11.43 -11.13 9.95
C ASP A 95 12.95 -11.20 10.07
N PRO A 96 13.58 -12.32 9.63
CA PRO A 96 15.03 -12.51 9.80
C PRO A 96 15.87 -11.56 8.95
N GLU A 97 15.29 -10.90 7.96
CA GLU A 97 16.00 -9.97 7.11
C GLU A 97 16.01 -8.54 7.65
N LEU A 98 15.34 -8.31 8.80
CA LEU A 98 15.24 -6.99 9.41
C LEU A 98 15.98 -6.95 10.76
N ARG A 99 16.44 -5.75 11.13
CA ARG A 99 17.06 -5.49 12.44
C ARG A 99 16.10 -4.65 13.26
N PRO A 100 15.22 -5.27 14.05
CA PRO A 100 14.17 -4.53 14.76
C PRO A 100 14.69 -3.52 15.78
N ASP A 101 15.91 -3.69 16.28
CA ASP A 101 16.50 -2.77 17.24
C ASP A 101 16.71 -1.36 16.69
N PHE A 102 16.79 -1.23 15.36
CA PHE A 102 16.98 0.04 14.67
C PHE A 102 15.72 0.59 14.05
N LEU A 103 14.58 -0.06 14.32
CA LEU A 103 13.29 0.29 13.70
C LEU A 103 12.28 0.64 14.77
N ASP A 104 11.42 1.59 14.46
CA ASP A 104 10.26 1.89 15.31
C ASP A 104 9.04 2.23 14.46
N VAL A 105 7.88 2.02 15.06
CA VAL A 105 6.59 2.32 14.47
C VAL A 105 5.80 3.17 15.46
N HIS A 106 5.36 4.32 15.02
CA HIS A 106 4.47 5.16 15.79
C HIS A 106 3.09 5.17 15.14
N VAL A 107 2.05 4.94 15.92
CA VAL A 107 0.68 4.88 15.38
C VAL A 107 -0.18 5.91 16.08
N LYS A 108 -0.88 6.73 15.30
CA LYS A 108 -1.83 7.70 15.81
C LYS A 108 -3.07 7.70 14.93
N ASN A 109 -4.22 7.41 15.53
CA ASN A 109 -5.51 7.32 14.82
C ASN A 109 -5.43 6.40 13.59
N GLY A 110 -4.74 5.28 13.72
CA GLY A 110 -4.54 4.32 12.64
C GLY A 110 -3.46 4.69 11.63
N TRP A 111 -2.89 5.87 11.71
CA TRP A 111 -1.82 6.31 10.82
C TRP A 111 -0.46 5.91 11.40
N ALA A 112 0.28 5.11 10.66
CA ALA A 112 1.58 4.61 11.10
C ALA A 112 2.72 5.45 10.52
N THR A 113 3.67 5.80 11.38
CA THR A 113 4.91 6.46 10.97
C THR A 113 6.06 5.52 11.25
N LEU A 114 6.81 5.20 10.20
CA LEU A 114 7.96 4.29 10.28
C LEU A 114 9.23 5.11 10.41
N THR A 115 10.05 4.80 11.41
CA THR A 115 11.33 5.48 11.65
C THR A 115 12.43 4.46 11.88
N GLY A 116 13.65 4.89 11.63
CA GLY A 116 14.83 4.08 11.85
C GLY A 116 15.71 3.97 10.63
N ASP A 117 16.70 3.10 10.74
CA ASP A 117 17.71 2.91 9.71
C ASP A 117 17.64 1.48 9.17
N VAL A 118 17.77 1.35 7.86
CA VAL A 118 17.90 0.06 7.18
C VAL A 118 19.13 0.12 6.28
N ASP A 119 19.71 -1.03 5.97
CA ASP A 119 20.90 -1.09 5.14
C ASP A 119 20.56 -1.05 3.65
N TYR A 120 19.41 -1.57 3.26
CA TYR A 120 19.02 -1.70 1.86
C TYR A 120 17.57 -1.25 1.65
N GLN A 121 17.29 -0.80 0.43
CA GLN A 121 15.95 -0.36 0.06
C GLN A 121 14.90 -1.45 0.22
N PHE A 122 15.25 -2.72 -0.10
CA PHE A 122 14.28 -3.81 0.04
C PHE A 122 13.80 -3.98 1.48
N GLN A 123 14.66 -3.66 2.46
CA GLN A 123 14.29 -3.74 3.87
C GLN A 123 13.25 -2.67 4.22
N SER A 124 13.42 -1.46 3.69
CA SER A 124 12.42 -0.40 3.86
C SER A 124 11.09 -0.83 3.26
N ASP A 125 11.11 -1.42 2.07
CA ASP A 125 9.90 -1.91 1.41
C ASP A 125 9.24 -3.03 2.21
N LYS A 126 10.01 -3.93 2.82
CA LYS A 126 9.48 -4.99 3.67
C LYS A 126 8.81 -4.45 4.93
N VAL A 127 9.41 -3.46 5.56
CA VAL A 127 8.80 -2.81 6.74
C VAL A 127 7.46 -2.20 6.35
N PHE A 128 7.45 -1.47 5.25
CA PHE A 128 6.22 -0.88 4.73
C PHE A 128 5.14 -1.95 4.51
N ASP A 129 5.49 -3.03 3.81
CA ASP A 129 4.53 -4.10 3.49
C ASP A 129 3.99 -4.79 4.75
N HIS A 130 4.84 -5.04 5.74
CA HIS A 130 4.41 -5.63 7.00
C HIS A 130 3.36 -4.76 7.70
N VAL A 131 3.56 -3.45 7.69
CA VAL A 131 2.64 -2.52 8.37
C VAL A 131 1.39 -2.27 7.54
N ALA A 132 1.53 -2.16 6.22
CA ALA A 132 0.43 -1.84 5.31
C ALA A 132 -0.68 -2.88 5.32
N THR A 133 -0.36 -4.14 5.60
CA THR A 133 -1.32 -5.24 5.62
C THR A 133 -1.95 -5.48 6.99
N LEU A 134 -1.58 -4.70 8.00
CA LEU A 134 -2.19 -4.83 9.32
C LEU A 134 -3.59 -4.21 9.36
N ALA A 135 -4.49 -4.91 10.02
CA ALA A 135 -5.83 -4.39 10.25
C ALA A 135 -5.78 -3.13 11.11
N GLY A 136 -6.53 -2.12 10.73
CA GLY A 136 -6.61 -0.86 11.47
C GLY A 136 -5.69 0.24 10.95
N VAL A 137 -4.73 -0.09 10.09
CA VAL A 137 -3.85 0.91 9.49
C VAL A 137 -4.58 1.66 8.39
N SER A 138 -4.68 2.97 8.53
CA SER A 138 -5.34 3.84 7.55
C SER A 138 -4.37 4.53 6.61
N GLY A 139 -3.11 4.59 6.97
CA GLY A 139 -2.07 5.18 6.12
C GLY A 139 -0.70 5.02 6.75
N ILE A 140 0.32 5.27 5.96
CA ILE A 140 1.71 5.12 6.40
C ILE A 140 2.54 6.31 5.91
N THR A 141 3.34 6.85 6.84
CA THR A 141 4.42 7.77 6.50
C THR A 141 5.72 7.02 6.70
N ASN A 142 6.50 6.86 5.65
CA ASN A 142 7.75 6.12 5.71
C ASN A 142 8.92 7.08 5.81
N HIS A 143 9.47 7.19 7.03
CA HIS A 143 10.67 8.01 7.30
C HIS A 143 11.91 7.13 7.53
N LEU A 144 11.89 5.90 7.05
CA LEU A 144 13.06 5.03 7.15
C LEU A 144 14.20 5.57 6.29
N LYS A 145 15.40 5.50 6.83
CA LYS A 145 16.61 5.93 6.13
C LYS A 145 17.38 4.70 5.66
N VAL A 146 17.75 4.69 4.40
CA VAL A 146 18.62 3.66 3.86
C VAL A 146 20.05 4.11 4.07
N VAL A 147 20.74 3.42 4.97
CA VAL A 147 22.13 3.74 5.35
C VAL A 147 23.00 2.61 4.84
N GLN A 148 23.61 2.81 3.67
CA GLN A 148 24.52 1.81 3.14
C GLN A 148 25.83 1.86 3.90
N ALA A 149 26.20 0.72 4.49
CA ALA A 149 27.51 0.54 5.07
C ALA A 149 28.49 0.14 3.97
N PHE A 150 29.52 0.92 3.80
CA PHE A 150 30.62 0.60 2.88
C PHE A 150 31.74 -0.08 3.63
#